data_c9892bb40a7b330b2fc68d15e4ee232a
#
_entry.id   c9892bb40a7b330b2fc68d15e4ee232a
#
_cell.length_a   1.000
_cell.length_b   1.000
_cell.length_c   1.000
_cell.angle_alpha   90.00
_cell.angle_beta   90.00
_cell.angle_gamma   90.00
#
_symmetry.space_group_name_H-M   'P 1'
#
loop_
_entity.id
_entity.type
_entity.pdbx_description
1 polymer ?
#
loop_
_entity_poly.entity_id
_entity_poly.type
_entity_poly.pdbx_seq_one_letter_code
_entity_poly.pdbx_strand_id
1 'polypeptide(L)'
;PTKSSAASDVYKRQIKIDGYDIRKLKLIDLRKSISYVSQDPTLFNDTVRNNISYGIKEVTDEAIIKAAKEAHALDFINKLPNGLDTYLGDDGILLSGGEKQRIAIARAFLKNSSILIFDEATSALDNESEKEIQTAIQKAAKNKTTFIIAHRLSTVEKADKIFVLENGEITQSGTHEELLKEEGLYNVLQGKPEILEQEKPIVEIIKSPDYVEPQSSNFFTKLGFGNIALIPISFFYWFNSFIKNNFFKPKKSQPDELPVVVVGNLTVGGNGKTPFTSQLALDLKNLGFTPGIIMRGYKGNYSGTKLLNDQSNAKEVGDEALLHYERGFTVVVDRNRSRGLSYINEKTNCDIVISDDGLQHHSMRRDYEIVLEDSENNFGNKLFLPAGPLRDSISRKNNVDMFLWSGRKKGGNFFELEPESWVNLRTSQSYNFDEFPFDKQVNLICGIANPNRFISTAKSIGLIFDERIFGDHHIYRKEDLIFDNKRPLVTTEKDAMRLKDFSSNYEIWYLRTVSYTHLRAHETVMNVV
;
A
#
# COMPACT_ATOMS: atom_id res chain seq x y z
N PRO A 1 8.90 8.81 -36.92
CA PRO A 1 7.84 9.22 -36.03
C PRO A 1 8.23 10.51 -35.33
N THR A 2 7.39 11.48 -35.54
CA THR A 2 7.62 12.88 -35.27
C THR A 2 7.57 13.16 -33.75
N LYS A 3 8.52 13.96 -33.27
CA LYS A 3 8.56 14.56 -31.91
C LYS A 3 7.26 15.29 -31.48
N SER A 4 6.26 15.31 -32.33
CA SER A 4 4.97 15.99 -32.15
C SER A 4 3.99 15.22 -31.26
N SER A 5 4.02 13.88 -31.19
CA SER A 5 3.05 13.11 -30.41
C SER A 5 3.34 13.13 -28.90
N ALA A 6 4.61 13.03 -28.50
CA ALA A 6 5.00 13.09 -27.08
C ALA A 6 4.79 14.50 -26.48
N ALA A 7 5.02 15.56 -27.28
CA ALA A 7 4.75 16.93 -26.83
C ALA A 7 3.24 17.20 -26.69
N SER A 8 2.41 16.60 -27.55
CA SER A 8 0.93 16.69 -27.46
C SER A 8 0.38 15.97 -26.24
N ASP A 9 0.92 14.81 -25.86
CA ASP A 9 0.48 14.05 -24.70
C ASP A 9 0.86 14.75 -23.38
N VAL A 10 2.07 15.29 -23.27
CA VAL A 10 2.49 16.13 -22.12
C VAL A 10 1.60 17.37 -22.00
N TYR A 11 1.15 17.96 -23.11
CA TYR A 11 0.26 19.13 -23.07
C TYR A 11 -1.14 18.76 -22.59
N LYS A 12 -1.69 17.61 -22.95
CA LYS A 12 -3.01 17.13 -22.53
C LYS A 12 -3.10 16.80 -21.02
N ARG A 13 -1.97 16.50 -20.36
CA ARG A 13 -1.89 16.17 -18.93
C ARG A 13 -1.54 17.38 -18.05
N GLN A 14 -1.66 18.62 -18.53
CA GLN A 14 -1.38 19.81 -17.76
C GLN A 14 -2.60 20.26 -16.94
N ILE A 15 -2.38 20.52 -15.64
CA ILE A 15 -3.36 21.22 -14.80
C ILE A 15 -3.01 22.70 -14.78
N LYS A 16 -3.99 23.55 -15.06
CA LYS A 16 -3.84 25.01 -15.04
C LYS A 16 -4.82 25.65 -14.06
N ILE A 17 -4.35 26.64 -13.33
CA ILE A 17 -5.17 27.53 -12.49
C ILE A 17 -5.08 28.92 -13.08
N ASP A 18 -6.21 29.51 -13.45
CA ASP A 18 -6.31 30.82 -14.12
C ASP A 18 -5.37 30.94 -15.33
N GLY A 19 -5.26 29.85 -16.11
CA GLY A 19 -4.41 29.77 -17.30
C GLY A 19 -2.94 29.46 -17.05
N TYR A 20 -2.47 29.46 -15.80
CA TYR A 20 -1.10 29.15 -15.42
C TYR A 20 -0.92 27.67 -15.10
N ASP A 21 0.09 27.01 -15.70
CA ASP A 21 0.47 25.63 -15.36
C ASP A 21 0.92 25.57 -13.89
N ILE A 22 0.29 24.66 -13.11
CA ILE A 22 0.59 24.53 -11.67
C ILE A 22 2.08 24.25 -11.39
N ARG A 23 2.82 23.65 -12.31
CA ARG A 23 4.27 23.39 -12.20
C ARG A 23 5.12 24.65 -12.23
N LYS A 24 4.57 25.76 -12.75
CA LYS A 24 5.22 27.07 -12.79
C LYS A 24 4.88 27.94 -11.59
N LEU A 25 3.95 27.54 -10.75
CA LEU A 25 3.56 28.26 -9.54
C LEU A 25 4.49 27.90 -8.38
N LYS A 26 4.73 28.84 -7.48
CA LYS A 26 5.41 28.55 -6.23
C LYS A 26 4.51 27.63 -5.39
N LEU A 27 5.06 26.54 -4.89
CA LEU A 27 4.31 25.52 -4.15
C LEU A 27 3.57 26.11 -2.92
N ILE A 28 4.17 27.11 -2.27
CA ILE A 28 3.55 27.78 -1.12
C ILE A 28 2.28 28.55 -1.51
N ASP A 29 2.29 29.22 -2.68
CA ASP A 29 1.16 30.00 -3.17
C ASP A 29 0.05 29.07 -3.68
N LEU A 30 0.43 27.98 -4.39
CA LEU A 30 -0.49 26.94 -4.80
C LEU A 30 -1.19 26.31 -3.58
N ARG A 31 -0.44 25.93 -2.55
CA ARG A 31 -1.02 25.36 -1.32
C ARG A 31 -1.90 26.35 -0.54
N LYS A 32 -1.60 27.65 -0.59
CA LYS A 32 -2.46 28.67 0.02
C LYS A 32 -3.80 28.82 -0.71
N SER A 33 -3.81 28.66 -2.03
CA SER A 33 -5.03 28.81 -2.85
C SER A 33 -5.99 27.61 -2.77
N ILE A 34 -5.58 26.47 -2.21
CA ILE A 34 -6.36 25.23 -2.16
C ILE A 34 -6.63 24.83 -0.72
N SER A 35 -7.89 24.57 -0.36
CA SER A 35 -8.29 23.83 0.85
C SER A 35 -8.77 22.45 0.43
N TYR A 36 -8.23 21.42 1.06
CA TYR A 36 -8.56 20.01 0.79
C TYR A 36 -9.07 19.33 2.05
N VAL A 37 -10.23 18.72 1.96
CA VAL A 37 -10.82 17.86 3.00
C VAL A 37 -10.87 16.46 2.44
N SER A 38 -10.02 15.58 2.96
CA SER A 38 -9.93 14.17 2.55
C SER A 38 -11.08 13.34 3.13
N GLN A 39 -11.35 12.21 2.52
CA GLN A 39 -12.28 11.18 3.01
C GLN A 39 -11.93 10.76 4.44
N ASP A 40 -10.64 10.58 4.71
CA ASP A 40 -10.08 10.27 6.02
C ASP A 40 -9.22 11.45 6.52
N PRO A 41 -9.78 12.38 7.30
CA PRO A 41 -9.03 13.56 7.73
C PRO A 41 -7.99 13.21 8.79
N THR A 42 -6.76 13.61 8.56
CA THR A 42 -5.67 13.51 9.54
C THR A 42 -5.72 14.67 10.53
N LEU A 43 -5.70 14.35 11.81
CA LEU A 43 -5.54 15.30 12.90
C LEU A 43 -4.15 15.15 13.52
N PHE A 44 -3.55 16.28 13.88
CA PHE A 44 -2.24 16.30 14.50
C PHE A 44 -2.35 16.02 16.00
N ASN A 45 -1.31 15.45 16.56
CA ASN A 45 -1.15 15.24 18.01
C ASN A 45 -0.94 16.59 18.73
N ASP A 46 -2.01 17.35 18.81
CA ASP A 46 -2.04 18.73 19.31
C ASP A 46 -3.47 19.07 19.80
N THR A 47 -3.70 20.29 20.24
CA THR A 47 -4.99 20.77 20.68
C THR A 47 -6.01 20.86 19.52
N VAL A 48 -7.29 20.90 19.83
CA VAL A 48 -8.36 21.22 18.86
C VAL A 48 -8.09 22.55 18.16
N ARG A 49 -7.70 23.57 18.93
CA ARG A 49 -7.32 24.89 18.45
C ARG A 49 -6.29 24.82 17.34
N ASN A 50 -5.15 24.17 17.63
CA ASN A 50 -4.04 24.05 16.70
C ASN A 50 -4.39 23.19 15.49
N ASN A 51 -5.26 22.20 15.65
CA ASN A 51 -5.77 21.41 14.54
C ASN A 51 -6.65 22.23 13.59
N ILE A 52 -7.52 23.09 14.09
CA ILE A 52 -8.37 23.96 13.24
C ILE A 52 -7.53 25.06 12.58
N SER A 53 -6.61 25.70 13.30
CA SER A 53 -5.78 26.80 12.80
C SER A 53 -4.54 26.36 12.02
N TYR A 54 -4.37 25.06 11.78
CA TYR A 54 -3.16 24.50 11.16
C TYR A 54 -2.80 25.19 9.84
N GLY A 55 -1.55 25.65 9.77
CA GLY A 55 -0.97 26.31 8.59
C GLY A 55 -1.36 27.78 8.42
N ILE A 56 -2.07 28.38 9.38
CA ILE A 56 -2.44 29.80 9.38
C ILE A 56 -1.70 30.48 10.52
N LYS A 57 -1.04 31.60 10.23
CA LYS A 57 -0.36 32.44 11.25
C LYS A 57 -1.34 33.46 11.77
N GLU A 58 -1.29 33.73 13.09
CA GLU A 58 -2.04 34.81 13.76
C GLU A 58 -3.55 34.73 13.54
N VAL A 59 -4.18 33.72 14.15
CA VAL A 59 -5.64 33.48 14.10
C VAL A 59 -6.25 33.90 15.44
N THR A 60 -7.34 34.69 15.41
CA THR A 60 -8.08 35.04 16.62
C THR A 60 -9.01 33.91 17.05
N ASP A 61 -9.31 33.83 18.34
CA ASP A 61 -10.22 32.82 18.89
C ASP A 61 -11.62 32.93 18.29
N GLU A 62 -12.08 34.16 18.01
CA GLU A 62 -13.38 34.39 17.36
C GLU A 62 -13.45 33.76 15.98
N ALA A 63 -12.35 33.82 15.19
CA ALA A 63 -12.27 33.22 13.87
C ALA A 63 -12.31 31.69 13.95
N ILE A 64 -11.61 31.08 14.92
CA ILE A 64 -11.61 29.64 15.16
C ILE A 64 -13.02 29.16 15.59
N ILE A 65 -13.64 29.86 16.56
CA ILE A 65 -14.98 29.57 17.05
C ILE A 65 -16.01 29.69 15.90
N LYS A 66 -15.89 30.73 15.08
CA LYS A 66 -16.77 30.91 13.92
C LYS A 66 -16.63 29.74 12.94
N ALA A 67 -15.42 29.36 12.57
CA ALA A 67 -15.17 28.24 11.66
C ALA A 67 -15.67 26.90 12.26
N ALA A 68 -15.45 26.67 13.56
CA ALA A 68 -15.95 25.50 14.26
C ALA A 68 -17.50 25.47 14.30
N LYS A 69 -18.15 26.61 14.49
CA LYS A 69 -19.61 26.73 14.46
C LYS A 69 -20.18 26.47 13.07
N GLU A 70 -19.57 27.04 12.03
CA GLU A 70 -19.98 26.82 10.64
C GLU A 70 -19.80 25.35 10.20
N ALA A 71 -18.83 24.65 10.76
CA ALA A 71 -18.60 23.22 10.54
C ALA A 71 -19.39 22.31 11.49
N HIS A 72 -20.34 22.84 12.28
CA HIS A 72 -21.10 22.10 13.31
C HIS A 72 -20.19 21.30 14.28
N ALA A 73 -18.99 21.83 14.54
CA ALA A 73 -18.02 21.20 15.44
C ALA A 73 -18.10 21.79 16.87
N LEU A 74 -18.64 23.01 17.03
CA LEU A 74 -18.55 23.76 18.29
C LEU A 74 -19.26 23.04 19.45
N ASP A 75 -20.39 22.37 19.20
CA ASP A 75 -21.19 21.74 20.24
C ASP A 75 -20.46 20.55 20.89
N PHE A 76 -19.78 19.71 20.10
CA PHE A 76 -18.99 18.64 20.69
C PHE A 76 -17.68 19.16 21.28
N ILE A 77 -17.05 20.20 20.69
CA ILE A 77 -15.84 20.82 21.23
C ILE A 77 -16.10 21.36 22.66
N ASN A 78 -17.25 21.99 22.87
CA ASN A 78 -17.63 22.52 24.18
C ASN A 78 -17.89 21.42 25.22
N LYS A 79 -18.14 20.18 24.80
CA LYS A 79 -18.29 19.01 25.69
C LYS A 79 -16.95 18.36 26.05
N LEU A 80 -15.86 18.70 25.36
CA LEU A 80 -14.52 18.21 25.69
C LEU A 80 -14.02 18.86 27.00
N PRO A 81 -13.15 18.15 27.76
CA PRO A 81 -12.73 18.61 29.10
C PRO A 81 -12.13 20.02 29.14
N ASN A 82 -11.39 20.43 28.10
CA ASN A 82 -10.75 21.74 28.00
C ASN A 82 -11.20 22.51 26.73
N GLY A 83 -12.36 22.17 26.14
CA GLY A 83 -12.88 22.83 24.95
C GLY A 83 -11.87 22.84 23.80
N LEU A 84 -11.58 24.03 23.25
CA LEU A 84 -10.59 24.24 22.18
C LEU A 84 -9.16 23.83 22.57
N ASP A 85 -8.82 23.86 23.83
CA ASP A 85 -7.49 23.54 24.34
C ASP A 85 -7.34 22.06 24.73
N THR A 86 -8.36 21.23 24.44
CA THR A 86 -8.29 19.79 24.60
C THR A 86 -7.27 19.19 23.65
N TYR A 87 -6.33 18.42 24.19
CA TYR A 87 -5.31 17.70 23.44
C TYR A 87 -5.89 16.42 22.85
N LEU A 88 -5.78 16.22 21.54
CA LEU A 88 -6.48 15.16 20.83
C LEU A 88 -5.74 13.82 20.79
N GLY A 89 -4.44 13.81 21.15
CA GLY A 89 -3.61 12.62 21.01
C GLY A 89 -3.29 12.28 19.55
N ASP A 90 -2.64 11.15 19.36
CA ASP A 90 -2.26 10.70 18.01
C ASP A 90 -3.49 10.46 17.15
N ASP A 91 -3.56 11.16 16.03
CA ASP A 91 -4.64 11.14 15.05
C ASP A 91 -6.04 11.37 15.68
N GLY A 92 -6.12 12.15 16.76
CA GLY A 92 -7.41 12.45 17.39
C GLY A 92 -8.12 11.20 17.94
N ILE A 93 -7.39 10.31 18.59
CA ILE A 93 -7.89 9.02 19.10
C ILE A 93 -9.13 9.15 20.00
N LEU A 94 -9.33 10.33 20.58
CA LEU A 94 -10.46 10.64 21.46
C LEU A 94 -11.76 10.99 20.70
N LEU A 95 -11.68 11.16 19.36
CA LEU A 95 -12.79 11.62 18.54
C LEU A 95 -13.36 10.51 17.65
N SER A 96 -14.67 10.53 17.45
CA SER A 96 -15.32 9.72 16.42
C SER A 96 -14.94 10.17 15.01
N GLY A 97 -15.15 9.33 13.99
CA GLY A 97 -14.88 9.68 12.60
C GLY A 97 -15.61 10.96 12.14
N GLY A 98 -16.87 11.13 12.54
CA GLY A 98 -17.65 12.33 12.23
C GLY A 98 -17.13 13.60 12.90
N GLU A 99 -16.63 13.52 14.13
CA GLU A 99 -16.01 14.66 14.82
C GLU A 99 -14.69 15.08 14.18
N LYS A 100 -13.86 14.11 13.78
CA LYS A 100 -12.63 14.38 13.01
C LYS A 100 -12.94 15.09 11.71
N GLN A 101 -13.97 14.63 10.99
CA GLN A 101 -14.43 15.22 9.75
C GLN A 101 -14.85 16.67 9.94
N ARG A 102 -15.63 16.97 10.98
CA ARG A 102 -16.06 18.33 11.29
C ARG A 102 -14.88 19.27 11.64
N ILE A 103 -13.85 18.78 12.33
CA ILE A 103 -12.63 19.57 12.56
C ILE A 103 -11.88 19.85 11.25
N ALA A 104 -11.79 18.87 10.34
CA ALA A 104 -11.14 19.09 9.04
C ALA A 104 -11.91 20.08 8.16
N ILE A 105 -13.24 20.07 8.21
CA ILE A 105 -14.10 21.04 7.53
C ILE A 105 -13.90 22.43 8.16
N ALA A 106 -13.86 22.54 9.50
CA ALA A 106 -13.57 23.81 10.18
C ALA A 106 -12.21 24.38 9.76
N ARG A 107 -11.19 23.53 9.64
CA ARG A 107 -9.86 23.92 9.09
C ARG A 107 -9.97 24.50 7.69
N ALA A 108 -10.74 23.86 6.81
CA ALA A 108 -10.93 24.33 5.44
C ALA A 108 -11.69 25.67 5.37
N PHE A 109 -12.69 25.85 6.22
CA PHE A 109 -13.46 27.11 6.33
C PHE A 109 -12.60 28.24 6.87
N LEU A 110 -11.81 28.00 7.92
CA LEU A 110 -10.91 28.99 8.52
C LEU A 110 -9.86 29.45 7.51
N LYS A 111 -9.30 28.52 6.74
CA LYS A 111 -8.29 28.83 5.70
C LYS A 111 -8.84 29.69 4.57
N ASN A 112 -10.12 29.58 4.28
CA ASN A 112 -10.86 30.41 3.33
C ASN A 112 -10.22 30.55 1.93
N SER A 113 -9.69 29.45 1.39
CA SER A 113 -9.02 29.40 0.08
C SER A 113 -10.00 29.63 -1.08
N SER A 114 -9.47 30.07 -2.25
CA SER A 114 -10.26 30.28 -3.47
C SER A 114 -10.71 28.97 -4.15
N ILE A 115 -9.99 27.88 -3.91
CA ILE A 115 -10.32 26.55 -4.41
C ILE A 115 -10.59 25.66 -3.21
N LEU A 116 -11.74 24.98 -3.22
CA LEU A 116 -12.14 24.00 -2.21
C LEU A 116 -12.26 22.63 -2.86
N ILE A 117 -11.71 21.61 -2.22
CA ILE A 117 -11.83 20.20 -2.66
C ILE A 117 -12.35 19.39 -1.48
N PHE A 118 -13.51 18.78 -1.65
CA PHE A 118 -14.14 17.89 -0.67
C PHE A 118 -14.16 16.48 -1.25
N ASP A 119 -13.43 15.56 -0.64
CA ASP A 119 -13.34 14.17 -1.04
C ASP A 119 -14.15 13.33 -0.05
N GLU A 120 -15.36 12.96 -0.44
CA GLU A 120 -16.34 12.25 0.41
C GLU A 120 -16.49 12.81 1.83
N ALA A 121 -16.41 14.13 1.95
CA ALA A 121 -16.32 14.81 3.24
C ALA A 121 -17.53 14.62 4.18
N THR A 122 -18.58 13.91 3.77
CA THR A 122 -19.78 13.63 4.58
C THR A 122 -20.03 12.13 4.81
N SER A 123 -19.16 11.25 4.32
CA SER A 123 -19.36 9.79 4.37
C SER A 123 -19.42 9.22 5.81
N ALA A 124 -18.73 9.85 6.76
CA ALA A 124 -18.67 9.42 8.16
C ALA A 124 -19.73 10.09 9.07
N LEU A 125 -20.67 10.86 8.49
CA LEU A 125 -21.67 11.62 9.24
C LEU A 125 -23.03 10.91 9.28
N ASP A 126 -23.78 11.13 10.34
CA ASP A 126 -25.18 10.78 10.42
C ASP A 126 -26.03 11.69 9.52
N ASN A 127 -27.23 11.25 9.14
CA ASN A 127 -28.08 11.93 8.15
C ASN A 127 -28.48 13.36 8.53
N GLU A 128 -28.58 13.68 9.83
CA GLU A 128 -28.92 15.03 10.31
C GLU A 128 -27.72 15.95 10.19
N SER A 129 -26.58 15.57 10.72
CA SER A 129 -25.30 16.29 10.62
C SER A 129 -24.85 16.46 9.16
N GLU A 130 -25.13 15.48 8.30
CA GLU A 130 -24.80 15.56 6.87
C GLU A 130 -25.51 16.72 6.17
N LYS A 131 -26.84 16.88 6.37
CA LYS A 131 -27.62 17.97 5.77
C LYS A 131 -27.13 19.35 6.21
N GLU A 132 -26.79 19.47 7.48
CA GLU A 132 -26.27 20.71 8.04
C GLU A 132 -24.91 21.07 7.44
N ILE A 133 -24.01 20.11 7.33
CA ILE A 133 -22.69 20.29 6.74
C ILE A 133 -22.77 20.54 5.22
N GLN A 134 -23.66 19.85 4.50
CA GLN A 134 -23.90 20.15 3.08
C GLN A 134 -24.35 21.60 2.89
N THR A 135 -25.20 22.11 3.77
CA THR A 135 -25.63 23.52 3.75
C THR A 135 -24.47 24.47 4.02
N ALA A 136 -23.59 24.12 4.95
CA ALA A 136 -22.39 24.91 5.25
C ALA A 136 -21.37 24.90 4.10
N ILE A 137 -21.18 23.73 3.47
CA ILE A 137 -20.32 23.60 2.27
C ILE A 137 -20.85 24.49 1.14
N GLN A 138 -22.17 24.46 0.87
CA GLN A 138 -22.79 25.32 -0.16
C GLN A 138 -22.60 26.82 0.13
N LYS A 139 -22.69 27.24 1.38
CA LYS A 139 -22.39 28.62 1.77
C LYS A 139 -20.92 28.98 1.55
N ALA A 140 -20.00 28.08 1.95
CA ALA A 140 -18.56 28.28 1.80
C ALA A 140 -18.10 28.25 0.34
N ALA A 141 -18.81 27.51 -0.52
CA ALA A 141 -18.56 27.39 -1.96
C ALA A 141 -18.91 28.65 -2.75
N LYS A 142 -19.74 29.54 -2.19
CA LYS A 142 -20.20 30.75 -2.88
C LYS A 142 -19.00 31.62 -3.30
N ASN A 143 -18.94 31.93 -4.60
CA ASN A 143 -17.85 32.69 -5.26
C ASN A 143 -16.47 31.99 -5.19
N LYS A 144 -16.45 30.66 -5.13
CA LYS A 144 -15.21 29.87 -5.15
C LYS A 144 -15.33 28.70 -6.13
N THR A 145 -14.18 28.24 -6.62
CA THR A 145 -14.14 26.99 -7.39
C THR A 145 -14.17 25.82 -6.40
N THR A 146 -15.24 25.03 -6.43
CA THR A 146 -15.43 23.93 -5.50
C THR A 146 -15.58 22.62 -6.24
N PHE A 147 -14.75 21.65 -5.90
CA PHE A 147 -14.83 20.27 -6.34
C PHE A 147 -15.38 19.42 -5.22
N ILE A 148 -16.42 18.62 -5.50
CA ILE A 148 -17.02 17.70 -4.56
C ILE A 148 -16.98 16.31 -5.19
N ILE A 149 -16.24 15.39 -4.58
CA ILE A 149 -16.27 13.98 -4.92
C ILE A 149 -17.28 13.34 -3.96
N ALA A 150 -18.34 12.75 -4.49
CA ALA A 150 -19.41 12.22 -3.65
C ALA A 150 -19.93 10.90 -4.20
N HIS A 151 -20.21 9.99 -3.27
CA HIS A 151 -20.94 8.74 -3.51
C HIS A 151 -22.45 8.87 -3.32
N ARG A 152 -22.91 9.96 -2.70
CA ARG A 152 -24.35 10.23 -2.50
C ARG A 152 -24.82 11.27 -3.51
N LEU A 153 -25.81 10.90 -4.30
CA LEU A 153 -26.34 11.78 -5.34
C LEU A 153 -26.91 13.09 -4.81
N SER A 154 -27.57 13.06 -3.65
CA SER A 154 -28.10 14.25 -2.99
C SER A 154 -27.06 15.36 -2.76
N THR A 155 -25.79 14.99 -2.72
CA THR A 155 -24.68 15.92 -2.54
C THR A 155 -24.35 16.69 -3.83
N VAL A 156 -24.57 16.09 -5.01
CA VAL A 156 -24.18 16.66 -6.32
C VAL A 156 -25.33 17.29 -7.11
N GLU A 157 -26.58 17.03 -6.72
CA GLU A 157 -27.77 17.57 -7.43
C GLU A 157 -27.75 19.09 -7.63
N LYS A 158 -27.13 19.82 -6.67
CA LYS A 158 -27.06 21.29 -6.70
C LYS A 158 -25.75 21.83 -7.28
N ALA A 159 -24.92 20.98 -7.86
CA ALA A 159 -23.68 21.41 -8.49
C ALA A 159 -23.96 22.12 -9.83
N ASP A 160 -23.18 23.15 -10.13
CA ASP A 160 -23.26 23.86 -11.41
C ASP A 160 -22.91 22.95 -12.60
N LYS A 161 -22.05 21.95 -12.36
CA LYS A 161 -21.64 20.95 -13.33
C LYS A 161 -21.27 19.65 -12.66
N ILE A 162 -21.76 18.55 -13.21
CA ILE A 162 -21.50 17.19 -12.76
C ILE A 162 -20.67 16.50 -13.84
N PHE A 163 -19.65 15.75 -13.41
CA PHE A 163 -18.87 14.87 -14.27
C PHE A 163 -19.05 13.44 -13.78
N VAL A 164 -19.52 12.56 -14.66
CA VAL A 164 -19.63 11.13 -14.38
C VAL A 164 -18.37 10.45 -14.90
N LEU A 165 -17.64 9.80 -14.00
CA LEU A 165 -16.41 9.07 -14.32
C LEU A 165 -16.68 7.57 -14.33
N GLU A 166 -16.26 6.91 -15.39
CA GLU A 166 -16.30 5.47 -15.55
C GLU A 166 -14.97 5.01 -16.12
N ASN A 167 -14.31 4.05 -15.48
CA ASN A 167 -13.00 3.52 -15.88
C ASN A 167 -11.92 4.59 -16.13
N GLY A 168 -11.96 5.70 -15.35
CA GLY A 168 -10.99 6.79 -15.47
C GLY A 168 -11.28 7.81 -16.59
N GLU A 169 -12.38 7.65 -17.31
CA GLU A 169 -12.83 8.58 -18.37
C GLU A 169 -14.12 9.29 -17.95
N ILE A 170 -14.30 10.52 -18.45
CA ILE A 170 -15.55 11.26 -18.27
C ILE A 170 -16.54 10.79 -19.34
N THR A 171 -17.54 9.99 -18.92
CA THR A 171 -18.56 9.43 -19.82
C THR A 171 -19.73 10.37 -20.03
N GLN A 172 -20.10 11.14 -19.00
CA GLN A 172 -21.18 12.13 -19.08
C GLN A 172 -20.77 13.42 -18.35
N SER A 173 -21.23 14.57 -18.82
CA SER A 173 -21.02 15.83 -18.12
C SER A 173 -22.14 16.83 -18.41
N GLY A 174 -22.74 17.42 -17.38
CA GLY A 174 -23.83 18.37 -17.50
C GLY A 174 -24.35 18.82 -16.14
N THR A 175 -25.44 19.54 -16.13
CA THR A 175 -26.23 19.81 -14.91
C THR A 175 -27.06 18.57 -14.54
N HIS A 176 -27.58 18.54 -13.31
CA HIS A 176 -28.49 17.49 -12.86
C HIS A 176 -29.68 17.28 -13.84
N GLU A 177 -30.31 18.38 -14.28
CA GLU A 177 -31.46 18.32 -15.18
C GLU A 177 -31.10 17.85 -16.60
N GLU A 178 -29.92 18.17 -17.10
CA GLU A 178 -29.41 17.70 -18.38
C GLU A 178 -29.12 16.20 -18.33
N LEU A 179 -28.40 15.75 -17.32
CA LEU A 179 -28.03 14.35 -17.17
C LEU A 179 -29.22 13.42 -16.89
N LEU A 180 -30.28 13.91 -16.29
CA LEU A 180 -31.53 13.15 -16.16
C LEU A 180 -32.25 12.88 -17.50
N LYS A 181 -31.99 13.68 -18.51
CA LYS A 181 -32.59 13.53 -19.86
C LYS A 181 -31.76 12.65 -20.79
N GLU A 182 -30.50 12.41 -20.44
CA GLU A 182 -29.59 11.56 -21.21
C GLU A 182 -29.65 10.11 -20.69
N GLU A 183 -29.76 9.13 -21.58
CA GLU A 183 -29.58 7.74 -21.23
C GLU A 183 -28.10 7.51 -20.84
N GLY A 184 -27.85 7.02 -19.60
CA GLY A 184 -26.49 6.76 -19.16
C GLY A 184 -26.37 6.41 -17.68
N LEU A 185 -25.14 6.27 -17.22
CA LEU A 185 -24.82 5.84 -15.87
C LEU A 185 -25.43 6.76 -14.80
N TYR A 186 -25.55 8.07 -15.04
CA TYR A 186 -26.16 9.00 -14.10
C TYR A 186 -27.60 8.65 -13.76
N ASN A 187 -28.41 8.29 -14.77
CA ASN A 187 -29.80 7.88 -14.57
C ASN A 187 -29.92 6.53 -13.84
N VAL A 188 -29.01 5.62 -14.11
CA VAL A 188 -28.95 4.33 -13.40
C VAL A 188 -28.69 4.56 -11.92
N LEU A 189 -27.80 5.47 -11.59
CA LEU A 189 -27.46 5.84 -10.21
C LEU A 189 -28.63 6.54 -9.48
N GLN A 190 -29.47 7.32 -10.19
CA GLN A 190 -30.66 7.97 -9.64
C GLN A 190 -31.79 6.98 -9.33
N GLY A 191 -31.98 5.96 -10.18
CA GLY A 191 -33.10 5.02 -10.08
C GLY A 191 -32.97 3.94 -9.01
N LYS A 192 -31.74 3.65 -8.51
CA LYS A 192 -31.48 2.59 -7.55
C LYS A 192 -30.26 2.93 -6.66
N PRO A 193 -30.47 3.61 -5.52
CA PRO A 193 -29.36 3.88 -4.58
C PRO A 193 -28.69 2.63 -4.01
N GLU A 194 -29.29 1.44 -4.14
CA GLU A 194 -28.77 0.16 -3.65
C GLU A 194 -27.86 -0.60 -4.66
N ILE A 195 -27.73 -0.10 -5.90
CA ILE A 195 -26.93 -0.80 -6.94
C ILE A 195 -25.41 -0.52 -6.79
N LEU A 196 -25.01 0.53 -6.08
CA LEU A 196 -23.59 0.83 -5.86
C LEU A 196 -22.87 -0.18 -4.95
N GLU A 197 -23.59 -1.04 -4.25
CA GLU A 197 -23.00 -2.13 -3.46
C GLU A 197 -23.03 -3.52 -4.14
N GLN A 198 -23.66 -3.67 -5.32
CA GLN A 198 -23.96 -5.01 -5.86
C GLN A 198 -23.59 -5.29 -7.32
N GLU A 199 -23.00 -4.41 -8.08
CA GLU A 199 -22.40 -4.83 -9.35
C GLU A 199 -20.94 -5.27 -9.16
N LYS A 200 -20.78 -6.37 -8.44
CA LYS A 200 -19.71 -7.30 -8.75
C LYS A 200 -20.08 -7.92 -10.11
N PRO A 201 -19.21 -7.84 -11.14
CA PRO A 201 -19.45 -8.62 -12.33
C PRO A 201 -19.66 -10.08 -11.88
N ILE A 202 -20.75 -10.69 -12.33
CA ILE A 202 -21.00 -12.12 -12.14
C ILE A 202 -19.95 -12.82 -13.00
N VAL A 203 -18.78 -13.02 -12.42
CA VAL A 203 -17.82 -13.99 -12.93
C VAL A 203 -18.34 -15.34 -12.44
N GLU A 204 -18.87 -16.15 -13.33
CA GLU A 204 -19.10 -17.56 -13.03
C GLU A 204 -17.75 -18.16 -12.67
N ILE A 205 -17.51 -18.33 -11.37
CA ILE A 205 -16.34 -19.03 -10.87
C ILE A 205 -16.57 -20.50 -11.17
N ILE A 206 -16.01 -20.99 -12.26
CA ILE A 206 -15.86 -22.43 -12.47
C ILE A 206 -14.83 -22.90 -11.47
N LYS A 207 -15.29 -23.29 -10.29
CA LYS A 207 -14.44 -23.91 -9.27
C LYS A 207 -13.90 -25.21 -9.85
N SER A 208 -12.59 -25.29 -10.07
CA SER A 208 -11.95 -26.56 -10.38
C SER A 208 -12.14 -27.52 -9.19
N PRO A 209 -12.19 -28.84 -9.42
CA PRO A 209 -12.35 -29.84 -8.36
C PRO A 209 -11.29 -29.77 -7.25
N ASP A 210 -10.15 -29.14 -7.53
CA ASP A 210 -9.00 -29.01 -6.63
C ASP A 210 -8.89 -27.63 -5.94
N TYR A 211 -9.96 -26.81 -5.96
CA TYR A 211 -9.98 -25.55 -5.23
C TYR A 211 -9.88 -25.82 -3.72
N VAL A 212 -8.71 -25.63 -3.19
CA VAL A 212 -8.47 -25.60 -1.74
C VAL A 212 -8.64 -24.16 -1.29
N GLU A 213 -9.77 -23.89 -0.64
CA GLU A 213 -9.97 -22.61 0.04
C GLU A 213 -8.78 -22.37 0.98
N PRO A 214 -8.08 -21.22 0.94
CA PRO A 214 -6.92 -21.01 1.79
C PRO A 214 -7.35 -21.00 3.27
N GLN A 215 -7.22 -22.15 3.93
CA GLN A 215 -7.63 -22.34 5.33
C GLN A 215 -6.77 -21.54 6.33
N SER A 216 -5.71 -20.87 5.87
CA SER A 216 -4.74 -20.22 6.77
C SER A 216 -5.19 -18.87 7.34
N SER A 217 -6.17 -18.17 6.76
CA SER A 217 -6.53 -16.82 7.21
C SER A 217 -7.25 -16.79 8.55
N ASN A 218 -8.09 -17.78 8.85
CA ASN A 218 -8.91 -17.76 10.06
C ASN A 218 -8.16 -18.21 11.33
N PHE A 219 -7.18 -19.12 11.22
CA PHE A 219 -6.45 -19.63 12.38
C PHE A 219 -5.59 -18.55 13.05
N PHE A 220 -4.93 -17.70 12.29
CA PHE A 220 -4.07 -16.64 12.83
C PHE A 220 -4.80 -15.31 13.06
N THR A 221 -5.98 -15.11 12.48
CA THR A 221 -6.72 -13.85 12.63
C THR A 221 -7.74 -13.87 13.77
N LYS A 222 -8.33 -15.05 14.07
CA LYS A 222 -9.35 -15.21 15.12
C LYS A 222 -8.87 -16.17 16.20
N LEU A 223 -9.32 -15.94 17.44
CA LEU A 223 -9.13 -16.85 18.55
C LEU A 223 -10.13 -18.00 18.43
N GLY A 224 -9.62 -19.22 18.26
CA GLY A 224 -10.40 -20.44 18.26
C GLY A 224 -9.88 -21.44 19.31
N PHE A 225 -10.60 -22.54 19.53
CA PHE A 225 -10.24 -23.57 20.51
C PHE A 225 -8.84 -24.15 20.24
N GLY A 226 -8.48 -24.35 18.96
CA GLY A 226 -7.15 -24.82 18.57
C GLY A 226 -6.01 -23.88 18.98
N ASN A 227 -6.23 -22.56 18.91
CA ASN A 227 -5.23 -21.57 19.35
C ASN A 227 -5.02 -21.65 20.86
N ILE A 228 -6.09 -21.79 21.64
CA ILE A 228 -6.04 -21.87 23.09
C ILE A 228 -5.22 -23.09 23.55
N ALA A 229 -5.41 -24.25 22.92
CA ALA A 229 -4.65 -25.45 23.21
C ALA A 229 -3.14 -25.31 22.94
N LEU A 230 -2.74 -24.41 22.04
CA LEU A 230 -1.34 -24.15 21.67
C LEU A 230 -0.66 -23.05 22.51
N ILE A 231 -1.40 -22.32 23.36
CA ILE A 231 -0.85 -21.24 24.19
C ILE A 231 0.36 -21.69 25.03
N PRO A 232 0.38 -22.87 25.70
CA PRO A 232 1.54 -23.29 26.48
C PRO A 232 2.81 -23.40 25.63
N ILE A 233 2.71 -23.88 24.41
CA ILE A 233 3.86 -23.98 23.48
C ILE A 233 4.29 -22.58 23.04
N SER A 234 3.33 -21.69 22.78
CA SER A 234 3.60 -20.29 22.43
C SER A 234 4.30 -19.53 23.54
N PHE A 235 4.05 -19.87 24.79
CA PHE A 235 4.76 -19.27 25.93
C PHE A 235 6.26 -19.59 25.89
N PHE A 236 6.66 -20.82 25.57
CA PHE A 236 8.07 -21.17 25.40
C PHE A 236 8.71 -20.45 24.21
N TYR A 237 7.96 -20.29 23.13
CA TYR A 237 8.43 -19.52 21.96
C TYR A 237 8.64 -18.05 22.34
N TRP A 238 7.65 -17.42 22.99
CA TRP A 238 7.74 -16.06 23.50
C TRP A 238 8.94 -15.89 24.45
N PHE A 239 9.12 -16.81 25.41
CA PHE A 239 10.21 -16.74 26.36
C PHE A 239 11.58 -16.82 25.68
N ASN A 240 11.73 -17.68 24.69
CA ASN A 240 12.96 -17.76 23.89
C ASN A 240 13.20 -16.45 23.12
N SER A 241 12.17 -15.89 22.48
CA SER A 241 12.24 -14.60 21.78
C SER A 241 12.61 -13.48 22.76
N PHE A 242 12.01 -13.45 23.94
CA PHE A 242 12.31 -12.49 25.01
C PHE A 242 13.77 -12.55 25.44
N ILE A 243 14.32 -13.75 25.71
CA ILE A 243 15.74 -13.94 26.05
C ILE A 243 16.63 -13.41 24.91
N LYS A 244 16.35 -13.80 23.66
CA LYS A 244 17.15 -13.37 22.51
C LYS A 244 17.17 -11.85 22.36
N ASN A 245 16.03 -11.20 22.47
CA ASN A 245 15.92 -9.76 22.32
C ASN A 245 16.59 -8.96 23.44
N ASN A 246 16.61 -9.47 24.66
CA ASN A 246 17.17 -8.73 25.81
C ASN A 246 18.65 -9.03 26.05
N PHE A 247 19.10 -10.27 25.82
CA PHE A 247 20.46 -10.70 26.16
C PHE A 247 21.41 -10.77 24.97
N PHE A 248 20.87 -10.91 23.72
CA PHE A 248 21.69 -11.02 22.51
C PHE A 248 21.43 -9.83 21.60
N LYS A 249 21.82 -8.64 22.05
CA LYS A 249 21.72 -7.44 21.21
C LYS A 249 22.69 -7.54 20.03
N PRO A 250 22.23 -7.37 18.78
CA PRO A 250 23.12 -7.33 17.62
C PRO A 250 24.09 -6.16 17.72
N LYS A 251 25.29 -6.35 17.19
CA LYS A 251 26.32 -5.32 17.12
C LYS A 251 26.06 -4.40 15.94
N LYS A 252 26.50 -3.15 16.00
CA LYS A 252 26.61 -2.25 14.84
C LYS A 252 27.89 -2.55 14.06
N SER A 253 27.92 -2.18 12.78
CA SER A 253 29.12 -2.25 11.96
C SER A 253 30.20 -1.31 12.48
N GLN A 254 31.46 -1.68 12.31
CA GLN A 254 32.60 -0.80 12.57
C GLN A 254 32.82 0.11 11.32
N PRO A 255 33.55 1.23 11.45
CA PRO A 255 33.71 2.19 10.35
C PRO A 255 34.30 1.64 9.04
N ASP A 256 35.04 0.55 9.11
CA ASP A 256 35.67 -0.17 8.00
C ASP A 256 34.87 -1.39 7.52
N GLU A 257 33.71 -1.62 8.10
CA GLU A 257 32.81 -2.73 7.71
C GLU A 257 31.61 -2.20 6.92
N LEU A 258 31.08 -3.05 6.03
CA LEU A 258 29.89 -2.72 5.23
C LEU A 258 28.68 -2.43 6.13
N PRO A 259 27.96 -1.32 5.94
CA PRO A 259 26.71 -1.07 6.63
C PRO A 259 25.65 -2.12 6.24
N VAL A 260 24.82 -2.50 7.22
CA VAL A 260 23.82 -3.55 7.08
C VAL A 260 22.44 -3.03 7.41
N VAL A 261 21.56 -3.03 6.44
CA VAL A 261 20.12 -2.74 6.58
C VAL A 261 19.37 -4.06 6.68
N VAL A 262 18.59 -4.22 7.73
CA VAL A 262 17.78 -5.43 7.94
C VAL A 262 16.31 -5.11 7.63
N VAL A 263 15.73 -5.83 6.69
CA VAL A 263 14.29 -5.81 6.40
C VAL A 263 13.67 -7.07 6.99
N GLY A 264 12.58 -6.91 7.73
CA GLY A 264 11.89 -8.05 8.33
C GLY A 264 10.46 -7.75 8.76
N ASN A 265 9.85 -8.69 9.47
CA ASN A 265 8.50 -8.56 10.03
C ASN A 265 8.38 -9.23 11.39
N LEU A 266 7.35 -8.86 12.14
CA LEU A 266 7.03 -9.42 13.46
C LEU A 266 6.07 -10.60 13.38
N THR A 267 5.33 -10.73 12.26
CA THR A 267 4.35 -11.80 12.02
C THR A 267 4.82 -12.78 10.95
N VAL A 268 4.24 -13.97 10.89
CA VAL A 268 4.36 -14.85 9.71
C VAL A 268 3.38 -14.38 8.63
N GLY A 269 3.78 -14.46 7.36
CA GLY A 269 2.93 -14.13 6.20
C GLY A 269 3.63 -13.32 5.14
N GLY A 270 2.89 -13.05 4.07
CA GLY A 270 3.34 -12.30 2.89
C GLY A 270 3.19 -10.79 3.06
N ASN A 271 4.04 -10.15 3.85
CA ASN A 271 3.97 -8.71 4.18
C ASN A 271 4.64 -7.81 3.12
N GLY A 272 4.90 -8.31 1.91
CA GLY A 272 5.52 -7.51 0.85
C GLY A 272 7.02 -7.24 1.01
N LYS A 273 7.74 -8.04 1.83
CA LYS A 273 9.19 -7.86 2.09
C LYS A 273 10.02 -7.87 0.82
N THR A 274 9.88 -8.91 0.00
CA THR A 274 10.71 -9.10 -1.20
C THR A 274 10.58 -7.96 -2.21
N PRO A 275 9.39 -7.50 -2.63
CA PRO A 275 9.29 -6.33 -3.48
C PRO A 275 9.81 -5.04 -2.82
N PHE A 276 9.60 -4.85 -1.51
CA PHE A 276 10.16 -3.72 -0.78
C PHE A 276 11.68 -3.74 -0.75
N THR A 277 12.29 -4.90 -0.44
CA THR A 277 13.76 -5.08 -0.44
C THR A 277 14.35 -4.80 -1.82
N SER A 278 13.71 -5.27 -2.89
CA SER A 278 14.14 -4.97 -4.26
C SER A 278 14.07 -3.46 -4.56
N GLN A 279 13.00 -2.79 -4.15
CA GLN A 279 12.85 -1.36 -4.37
C GLN A 279 13.90 -0.56 -3.58
N LEU A 280 14.10 -0.90 -2.31
CA LEU A 280 15.14 -0.28 -1.48
C LEU A 280 16.54 -0.44 -2.11
N ALA A 281 16.84 -1.63 -2.64
CA ALA A 281 18.11 -1.87 -3.35
C ALA A 281 18.21 -1.01 -4.61
N LEU A 282 17.12 -0.84 -5.36
CA LEU A 282 17.10 0.01 -6.55
C LEU A 282 17.28 1.49 -6.16
N ASP A 283 16.64 1.96 -5.13
CA ASP A 283 16.75 3.34 -4.64
C ASP A 283 18.17 3.64 -4.18
N LEU A 284 18.81 2.73 -3.44
CA LEU A 284 20.22 2.84 -3.04
C LEU A 284 21.14 2.86 -4.27
N LYS A 285 20.87 2.02 -5.28
CA LYS A 285 21.64 2.02 -6.54
C LYS A 285 21.51 3.37 -7.28
N ASN A 286 20.32 3.95 -7.29
CA ASN A 286 20.07 5.26 -7.90
C ASN A 286 20.79 6.41 -7.14
N LEU A 287 21.05 6.21 -5.85
CA LEU A 287 21.85 7.13 -5.01
C LEU A 287 23.37 6.91 -5.18
N GLY A 288 23.79 5.94 -5.98
CA GLY A 288 25.20 5.67 -6.30
C GLY A 288 25.84 4.55 -5.48
N PHE A 289 25.08 3.86 -4.63
CA PHE A 289 25.56 2.70 -3.87
C PHE A 289 25.55 1.41 -4.72
N THR A 290 26.31 0.42 -4.29
CA THR A 290 26.37 -0.92 -4.88
C THR A 290 25.78 -1.92 -3.88
N PRO A 291 24.44 -2.07 -3.80
CA PRO A 291 23.81 -2.90 -2.77
C PRO A 291 24.00 -4.39 -3.04
N GLY A 292 24.34 -5.14 -1.98
CA GLY A 292 24.29 -6.59 -1.95
C GLY A 292 23.09 -7.06 -1.11
N ILE A 293 22.41 -8.13 -1.54
CA ILE A 293 21.27 -8.71 -0.82
C ILE A 293 21.69 -10.04 -0.23
N ILE A 294 21.49 -10.21 1.09
CA ILE A 294 21.73 -11.46 1.77
C ILE A 294 20.43 -12.11 2.22
N MET A 295 20.26 -13.39 1.89
CA MET A 295 19.05 -14.16 2.18
C MET A 295 19.37 -15.53 2.80
N ARG A 296 18.34 -16.16 3.41
CA ARG A 296 18.45 -17.50 3.96
C ARG A 296 18.41 -18.61 2.91
N GLY A 297 17.82 -18.34 1.76
CA GLY A 297 17.48 -19.37 0.78
C GLY A 297 16.33 -20.25 1.28
N TYR A 298 15.22 -19.64 1.69
CA TYR A 298 14.06 -20.36 2.18
C TYR A 298 13.54 -21.34 1.12
N LYS A 299 13.26 -22.58 1.54
CA LYS A 299 12.91 -23.73 0.68
C LYS A 299 13.96 -24.14 -0.35
N GLY A 300 15.10 -23.45 -0.43
CA GLY A 300 16.27 -23.94 -1.18
C GLY A 300 16.96 -25.10 -0.44
N ASN A 301 17.55 -26.00 -1.20
CA ASN A 301 18.25 -27.17 -0.65
C ASN A 301 19.77 -26.97 -0.50
N TYR A 302 20.32 -25.82 -0.93
CA TYR A 302 21.73 -25.52 -0.82
C TYR A 302 22.17 -25.33 0.64
N SER A 303 23.32 -25.89 0.99
CA SER A 303 23.96 -25.71 2.29
C SER A 303 25.32 -25.03 2.10
N GLY A 304 25.59 -23.98 2.88
CA GLY A 304 26.79 -23.17 2.79
C GLY A 304 26.52 -21.76 2.27
N THR A 305 27.55 -21.06 1.83
CA THR A 305 27.46 -19.72 1.23
C THR A 305 27.48 -19.84 -0.29
N LYS A 306 26.51 -19.23 -0.97
CA LYS A 306 26.45 -19.20 -2.43
C LYS A 306 26.18 -17.80 -2.93
N LEU A 307 27.06 -17.28 -3.77
CA LEU A 307 26.79 -16.14 -4.63
C LEU A 307 25.99 -16.64 -5.84
N LEU A 308 24.85 -16.04 -6.11
CA LEU A 308 24.02 -16.42 -7.25
C LEU A 308 24.68 -16.05 -8.58
N ASN A 309 24.39 -16.86 -9.58
CA ASN A 309 24.82 -16.70 -10.96
C ASN A 309 23.73 -17.25 -11.92
N ASP A 310 23.95 -17.16 -13.22
CA ASP A 310 22.99 -17.58 -14.26
C ASP A 310 22.61 -19.06 -14.20
N GLN A 311 23.41 -19.91 -13.55
CA GLN A 311 23.12 -21.34 -13.37
C GLN A 311 22.30 -21.62 -12.09
N SER A 312 22.07 -20.60 -11.25
CA SER A 312 21.29 -20.75 -10.02
C SER A 312 19.81 -20.95 -10.34
N ASN A 313 19.15 -21.84 -9.60
CA ASN A 313 17.74 -22.14 -9.79
C ASN A 313 16.95 -22.09 -8.47
N ALA A 314 15.62 -21.96 -8.58
CA ALA A 314 14.76 -21.80 -7.41
C ALA A 314 14.79 -22.99 -6.44
N LYS A 315 15.02 -24.24 -6.93
CA LYS A 315 15.11 -25.44 -6.09
C LYS A 315 16.36 -25.42 -5.19
N GLU A 316 17.41 -24.77 -5.67
CA GLU A 316 18.69 -24.68 -4.99
C GLU A 316 18.73 -23.52 -3.99
N VAL A 317 18.37 -22.31 -4.45
CA VAL A 317 18.57 -21.07 -3.68
C VAL A 317 17.30 -20.45 -3.12
N GLY A 318 16.12 -20.96 -3.51
CA GLY A 318 14.82 -20.41 -3.19
C GLY A 318 14.34 -19.38 -4.24
N ASP A 319 13.02 -19.29 -4.39
CA ASP A 319 12.36 -18.43 -5.38
C ASP A 319 12.61 -16.92 -5.13
N GLU A 320 12.59 -16.48 -3.87
CA GLU A 320 12.79 -15.07 -3.51
C GLU A 320 14.23 -14.60 -3.80
N ALA A 321 15.24 -15.45 -3.57
CA ALA A 321 16.63 -15.10 -3.87
C ALA A 321 16.84 -14.98 -5.38
N LEU A 322 16.24 -15.89 -6.15
CA LEU A 322 16.31 -15.84 -7.61
C LEU A 322 15.63 -14.59 -8.17
N LEU A 323 14.51 -14.16 -7.58
CA LEU A 323 13.81 -12.94 -7.97
C LEU A 323 14.71 -11.70 -7.85
N HIS A 324 15.41 -11.53 -6.74
CA HIS A 324 16.35 -10.42 -6.58
C HIS A 324 17.51 -10.49 -7.59
N TYR A 325 18.01 -11.70 -7.87
CA TYR A 325 19.06 -11.90 -8.89
C TYR A 325 18.59 -11.50 -10.29
N GLU A 326 17.39 -11.92 -10.70
CA GLU A 326 16.78 -11.56 -11.99
C GLU A 326 16.52 -10.05 -12.14
N ARG A 327 16.40 -9.34 -11.03
CA ARG A 327 16.32 -7.86 -11.00
C ARG A 327 17.71 -7.19 -11.11
N GLY A 328 18.80 -7.97 -11.25
CA GLY A 328 20.15 -7.50 -11.48
C GLY A 328 20.90 -7.07 -10.22
N PHE A 329 20.56 -7.64 -9.06
CA PHE A 329 21.27 -7.40 -7.81
C PHE A 329 22.30 -8.51 -7.51
N THR A 330 23.35 -8.14 -6.79
CA THR A 330 24.27 -9.11 -6.18
C THR A 330 23.57 -9.80 -5.03
N VAL A 331 23.35 -11.12 -5.12
CA VAL A 331 22.61 -11.89 -4.13
C VAL A 331 23.46 -13.02 -3.57
N VAL A 332 23.52 -13.09 -2.24
CA VAL A 332 24.19 -14.19 -1.52
C VAL A 332 23.18 -14.92 -0.62
N VAL A 333 23.18 -16.25 -0.72
CA VAL A 333 22.35 -17.12 0.10
C VAL A 333 23.23 -17.84 1.10
N ASP A 334 22.89 -17.70 2.39
CA ASP A 334 23.51 -18.46 3.48
C ASP A 334 22.54 -18.56 4.67
N ARG A 335 22.38 -19.77 5.23
CA ARG A 335 21.64 -19.99 6.48
C ARG A 335 22.31 -19.29 7.67
N ASN A 336 23.65 -19.19 7.64
CA ASN A 336 24.43 -18.38 8.57
C ASN A 336 24.69 -16.99 7.97
N ARG A 337 23.84 -16.03 8.30
CA ARG A 337 23.89 -14.66 7.77
C ARG A 337 25.24 -13.97 8.04
N SER A 338 25.84 -14.20 9.20
CA SER A 338 27.15 -13.60 9.54
C SER A 338 28.24 -14.07 8.59
N ARG A 339 28.26 -15.39 8.26
CA ARG A 339 29.20 -15.95 7.30
C ARG A 339 28.96 -15.41 5.89
N GLY A 340 27.68 -15.33 5.46
CA GLY A 340 27.31 -14.77 4.17
C GLY A 340 27.69 -13.30 4.06
N LEU A 341 27.55 -12.51 5.14
CA LEU A 341 27.96 -11.12 5.19
C LEU A 341 29.48 -10.96 5.02
N SER A 342 30.28 -11.78 5.72
CA SER A 342 31.75 -11.81 5.52
C SER A 342 32.10 -12.15 4.07
N TYR A 343 31.37 -13.10 3.47
CA TYR A 343 31.58 -13.46 2.06
C TYR A 343 31.29 -12.29 1.11
N ILE A 344 30.21 -11.54 1.32
CA ILE A 344 29.89 -10.33 0.51
C ILE A 344 31.05 -9.33 0.63
N ASN A 345 31.48 -9.04 1.85
CA ASN A 345 32.56 -8.08 2.13
C ASN A 345 33.90 -8.47 1.44
N GLU A 346 34.21 -9.76 1.38
CA GLU A 346 35.47 -10.25 0.84
C GLU A 346 35.46 -10.52 -0.67
N LYS A 347 34.30 -10.88 -1.23
CA LYS A 347 34.19 -11.46 -2.58
C LYS A 347 33.37 -10.65 -3.55
N THR A 348 32.81 -9.53 -3.12
CA THR A 348 32.00 -8.65 -3.98
C THR A 348 32.44 -7.19 -3.85
N ASN A 349 32.01 -6.34 -4.78
CA ASN A 349 32.25 -4.89 -4.73
C ASN A 349 31.07 -4.14 -4.10
N CYS A 350 30.26 -4.79 -3.28
CA CYS A 350 29.15 -4.13 -2.61
C CYS A 350 29.68 -3.19 -1.52
N ASP A 351 29.02 -2.06 -1.37
CA ASP A 351 29.33 -1.04 -0.34
C ASP A 351 28.25 -0.93 0.75
N ILE A 352 27.11 -1.55 0.53
CA ILE A 352 26.00 -1.69 1.50
C ILE A 352 25.32 -3.05 1.34
N VAL A 353 24.82 -3.60 2.44
CA VAL A 353 24.15 -4.91 2.44
C VAL A 353 22.72 -4.78 2.97
N ILE A 354 21.75 -5.35 2.25
CA ILE A 354 20.37 -5.50 2.70
C ILE A 354 20.12 -6.96 3.06
N SER A 355 19.68 -7.22 4.29
CA SER A 355 19.29 -8.57 4.72
C SER A 355 17.77 -8.71 4.64
N ASP A 356 17.29 -9.49 3.67
CA ASP A 356 15.86 -9.82 3.56
C ASP A 356 15.48 -10.93 4.55
N ASP A 357 14.35 -10.72 5.24
CA ASP A 357 13.85 -11.56 6.35
C ASP A 357 14.93 -11.82 7.44
N GLY A 358 15.66 -10.75 7.80
CA GLY A 358 16.82 -10.83 8.71
C GLY A 358 16.53 -10.53 10.17
N LEU A 359 15.32 -10.10 10.54
CA LEU A 359 15.01 -9.51 11.85
C LEU A 359 15.30 -10.46 13.03
N GLN A 360 15.02 -11.77 12.88
CA GLN A 360 15.23 -12.79 13.90
C GLN A 360 16.68 -13.32 13.98
N HIS A 361 17.61 -12.83 13.15
CA HIS A 361 19.01 -13.25 13.13
C HIS A 361 19.89 -12.36 14.02
N HIS A 362 19.83 -12.54 15.34
CA HIS A 362 20.53 -11.70 16.35
C HIS A 362 22.06 -11.78 16.27
N SER A 363 22.63 -12.82 15.69
CA SER A 363 24.09 -12.95 15.52
C SER A 363 24.67 -12.09 14.40
N MET A 364 23.84 -11.62 13.48
CA MET A 364 24.26 -10.74 12.39
C MET A 364 24.29 -9.30 12.88
N ARG A 365 25.39 -8.58 12.61
CA ARG A 365 25.45 -7.14 12.84
C ARG A 365 24.44 -6.40 11.99
N ARG A 366 24.00 -5.24 12.45
CA ARG A 366 23.01 -4.40 11.75
C ARG A 366 23.10 -2.96 12.19
N ASP A 367 22.93 -2.06 11.24
CA ASP A 367 23.01 -0.62 11.44
C ASP A 367 21.65 0.02 11.42
N TYR A 368 20.74 -0.54 10.60
CA TYR A 368 19.37 -0.05 10.41
C TYR A 368 18.37 -1.20 10.34
N GLU A 369 17.26 -1.09 11.06
CA GLU A 369 16.19 -2.09 11.09
C GLU A 369 14.89 -1.51 10.51
N ILE A 370 14.36 -2.14 9.45
CA ILE A 370 13.07 -1.82 8.85
C ILE A 370 12.11 -2.98 9.10
N VAL A 371 10.98 -2.68 9.71
CA VAL A 371 9.93 -3.67 9.97
C VAL A 371 8.71 -3.36 9.12
N LEU A 372 8.24 -4.38 8.42
CA LEU A 372 7.08 -4.33 7.54
C LEU A 372 5.96 -5.19 8.11
N GLU A 373 4.73 -4.65 8.19
CA GLU A 373 3.56 -5.41 8.62
C GLU A 373 2.36 -5.16 7.72
N ASP A 374 1.52 -6.18 7.55
CA ASP A 374 0.32 -6.09 6.74
C ASP A 374 -0.75 -5.22 7.42
N SER A 375 -1.25 -4.20 6.72
CA SER A 375 -2.25 -3.28 7.23
C SER A 375 -3.64 -3.91 7.40
N GLU A 376 -3.98 -4.94 6.61
CA GLU A 376 -5.27 -5.63 6.66
C GLU A 376 -5.34 -6.63 7.83
N ASN A 377 -4.36 -7.53 7.91
CA ASN A 377 -4.32 -8.56 8.95
C ASN A 377 -3.77 -8.02 10.27
N ASN A 378 -3.09 -6.87 10.24
CA ASN A 378 -2.45 -6.28 11.40
C ASN A 378 -1.52 -7.31 12.08
N PHE A 379 -1.67 -7.52 13.38
CA PHE A 379 -0.92 -8.55 14.12
C PHE A 379 -1.75 -9.83 14.36
N GLY A 380 -2.82 -10.04 13.61
CA GLY A 380 -3.72 -11.17 13.75
C GLY A 380 -4.30 -11.29 15.15
N ASN A 381 -4.37 -12.52 15.69
CA ASN A 381 -4.87 -12.78 17.05
C ASN A 381 -3.88 -12.36 18.16
N LYS A 382 -2.74 -11.76 17.82
CA LYS A 382 -1.69 -11.24 18.73
C LYS A 382 -1.00 -12.28 19.62
N LEU A 383 -1.16 -13.56 19.32
CA LEU A 383 -0.46 -14.64 20.00
C LEU A 383 0.84 -14.98 19.27
N PHE A 384 1.81 -15.51 20.01
CA PHE A 384 3.05 -16.02 19.44
C PHE A 384 2.84 -17.37 18.75
N LEU A 385 3.74 -17.71 17.84
CA LEU A 385 3.78 -19.05 17.24
C LEU A 385 3.86 -20.13 18.32
N PRO A 386 3.19 -21.28 18.15
CA PRO A 386 2.31 -21.64 17.04
C PRO A 386 0.83 -21.25 17.23
N ALA A 387 0.42 -20.66 18.35
CA ALA A 387 -0.99 -20.28 18.62
C ALA A 387 -1.43 -19.03 17.85
N GLY A 388 -0.51 -18.22 17.37
CA GLY A 388 -0.78 -17.02 16.59
C GLY A 388 0.36 -16.70 15.62
N PRO A 389 0.26 -15.58 14.90
CA PRO A 389 1.21 -15.25 13.84
C PRO A 389 2.52 -14.62 14.34
N LEU A 390 2.62 -14.21 15.61
CA LEU A 390 3.78 -13.45 16.09
C LEU A 390 5.06 -14.28 16.13
N ARG A 391 6.09 -13.79 15.45
CA ARG A 391 7.49 -14.22 15.52
C ARG A 391 8.24 -13.47 16.60
N ASP A 392 7.81 -12.22 16.87
CA ASP A 392 8.44 -11.32 17.83
C ASP A 392 7.40 -10.44 18.54
N SER A 393 7.78 -9.75 19.61
CA SER A 393 6.89 -8.89 20.38
C SER A 393 6.44 -7.68 19.55
N ILE A 394 5.16 -7.33 19.65
CA ILE A 394 4.61 -6.11 19.01
C ILE A 394 5.32 -4.85 19.50
N SER A 395 5.79 -4.84 20.77
CA SER A 395 6.53 -3.68 21.33
C SER A 395 7.84 -3.39 20.59
N ARG A 396 8.39 -4.38 19.85
CA ARG A 396 9.60 -4.19 19.06
C ARG A 396 9.46 -3.12 17.98
N LYS A 397 8.24 -2.89 17.46
CA LYS A 397 7.96 -1.79 16.50
C LYS A 397 8.43 -0.41 16.98
N ASN A 398 8.52 -0.20 18.31
CA ASN A 398 8.92 1.07 18.90
C ASN A 398 10.46 1.17 19.08
N ASN A 399 11.18 0.08 18.81
CA ASN A 399 12.64 -0.04 19.02
C ASN A 399 13.38 -0.39 17.73
N VAL A 400 12.75 -0.17 16.57
CA VAL A 400 13.36 -0.30 15.24
C VAL A 400 13.49 1.09 14.63
N ASP A 401 14.40 1.23 13.68
CA ASP A 401 14.67 2.53 13.06
C ASP A 401 13.52 2.99 12.16
N MET A 402 12.84 2.03 11.50
CA MET A 402 11.67 2.33 10.67
C MET A 402 10.61 1.22 10.76
N PHE A 403 9.35 1.64 10.90
CA PHE A 403 8.20 0.75 10.87
C PHE A 403 7.23 1.19 9.77
N LEU A 404 6.88 0.26 8.87
CA LEU A 404 6.01 0.52 7.71
C LEU A 404 4.86 -0.49 7.65
N TRP A 405 3.70 0.00 7.25
CA TRP A 405 2.58 -0.85 6.90
C TRP A 405 2.60 -1.19 5.40
N SER A 406 2.38 -2.44 5.05
CA SER A 406 2.10 -2.87 3.67
C SER A 406 0.63 -2.64 3.37
N GLY A 407 0.33 -1.69 2.49
CA GLY A 407 -1.01 -1.16 2.24
C GLY A 407 -1.34 0.05 3.12
N ARG A 408 -2.32 0.83 2.67
CA ARG A 408 -2.72 2.07 3.36
C ARG A 408 -3.12 1.82 4.81
N LYS A 409 -2.56 2.59 5.71
CA LYS A 409 -2.94 2.60 7.11
C LYS A 409 -2.99 4.01 7.66
N LYS A 410 -4.12 4.35 8.29
CA LYS A 410 -4.31 5.66 8.93
C LYS A 410 -3.22 5.90 9.97
N GLY A 411 -2.58 7.08 9.88
CA GLY A 411 -1.67 7.57 10.90
C GLY A 411 -0.30 6.88 10.99
N GLY A 412 0.10 6.08 10.01
CA GLY A 412 1.42 5.41 9.97
C GLY A 412 2.18 5.65 8.67
N ASN A 413 3.48 5.37 8.69
CA ASN A 413 4.23 5.21 7.47
C ASN A 413 3.77 3.92 6.78
N PHE A 414 3.59 3.96 5.48
CA PHE A 414 3.17 2.79 4.73
C PHE A 414 3.81 2.76 3.35
N PHE A 415 3.78 1.59 2.73
CA PHE A 415 4.12 1.42 1.33
C PHE A 415 3.02 0.65 0.61
N GLU A 416 2.87 0.94 -0.66
CA GLU A 416 1.94 0.24 -1.54
C GLU A 416 2.71 -0.49 -2.63
N LEU A 417 2.20 -1.64 -3.04
CA LEU A 417 2.70 -2.37 -4.19
C LEU A 417 1.85 -1.99 -5.39
N GLU A 418 2.47 -1.34 -6.36
CA GLU A 418 1.81 -0.93 -7.59
C GLU A 418 2.31 -1.75 -8.77
N PRO A 419 1.43 -2.07 -9.71
CA PRO A 419 1.81 -2.69 -10.97
C PRO A 419 2.75 -1.76 -11.76
N GLU A 420 3.84 -2.30 -12.29
CA GLU A 420 4.82 -1.54 -13.08
C GLU A 420 4.81 -1.95 -14.55
N SER A 421 4.93 -3.25 -14.80
CA SER A 421 5.12 -3.75 -16.16
C SER A 421 4.69 -5.21 -16.32
N TRP A 422 4.30 -5.56 -17.55
CA TRP A 422 4.13 -6.93 -18.00
C TRP A 422 5.45 -7.49 -18.51
N VAL A 423 5.87 -8.62 -18.03
CA VAL A 423 7.12 -9.25 -18.47
C VAL A 423 6.82 -10.66 -19.00
N ASN A 424 7.30 -10.92 -20.22
CA ASN A 424 7.23 -12.25 -20.79
C ASN A 424 8.32 -13.14 -20.18
N LEU A 425 7.93 -14.27 -19.61
CA LEU A 425 8.84 -15.14 -18.87
C LEU A 425 9.92 -15.78 -19.74
N ARG A 426 9.64 -16.01 -21.03
CA ARG A 426 10.58 -16.63 -21.97
C ARG A 426 11.55 -15.65 -22.61
N THR A 427 11.01 -14.50 -23.07
CA THR A 427 11.79 -13.53 -23.84
C THR A 427 12.39 -12.41 -23.00
N SER A 428 11.95 -12.28 -21.75
CA SER A 428 12.26 -11.16 -20.85
C SER A 428 11.86 -9.78 -21.41
N GLN A 429 11.06 -9.74 -22.47
CA GLN A 429 10.50 -8.49 -22.97
C GLN A 429 9.54 -7.92 -21.96
N SER A 430 9.69 -6.61 -21.72
CA SER A 430 8.86 -5.86 -20.78
C SER A 430 8.03 -4.81 -21.51
N TYR A 431 6.77 -4.67 -21.11
CA TYR A 431 5.83 -3.69 -21.61
C TYR A 431 5.30 -2.88 -20.43
N ASN A 432 5.04 -1.60 -20.63
CA ASN A 432 4.43 -0.79 -19.59
C ASN A 432 3.11 -1.40 -19.14
N PHE A 433 2.77 -1.17 -17.90
CA PHE A 433 1.56 -1.71 -17.30
C PHE A 433 0.27 -1.40 -18.10
N ASP A 434 0.16 -0.20 -18.68
CA ASP A 434 -0.98 0.24 -19.49
C ASP A 434 -1.00 -0.37 -20.91
N GLU A 435 0.10 -0.98 -21.33
CA GLU A 435 0.27 -1.58 -22.66
C GLU A 435 0.12 -3.10 -22.53
N PHE A 436 -1.08 -3.63 -22.82
CA PHE A 436 -1.29 -5.08 -22.80
C PHE A 436 -0.65 -5.73 -24.03
N PRO A 437 0.41 -6.56 -23.86
CA PRO A 437 1.04 -7.27 -24.97
C PRO A 437 0.23 -8.49 -25.46
N PHE A 438 -0.93 -8.74 -24.85
CA PHE A 438 -1.84 -9.87 -25.10
C PHE A 438 -3.30 -9.42 -24.99
N ASP A 439 -4.22 -10.24 -25.49
CA ASP A 439 -5.66 -10.00 -25.27
C ASP A 439 -5.97 -10.00 -23.75
N LYS A 440 -6.88 -9.15 -23.31
CA LYS A 440 -7.31 -9.07 -21.90
C LYS A 440 -7.96 -10.35 -21.38
N GLN A 441 -8.21 -11.34 -22.24
CA GLN A 441 -8.67 -12.67 -21.86
C GLN A 441 -7.47 -13.58 -21.58
N VAL A 442 -7.27 -13.96 -20.32
CA VAL A 442 -6.09 -14.72 -19.86
C VAL A 442 -6.47 -15.89 -18.97
N ASN A 443 -5.52 -16.77 -18.69
CA ASN A 443 -5.60 -17.76 -17.63
C ASN A 443 -4.73 -17.30 -16.47
N LEU A 444 -5.32 -17.09 -15.30
CA LEU A 444 -4.61 -16.61 -14.12
C LEU A 444 -4.23 -17.76 -13.21
N ILE A 445 -2.93 -17.86 -12.89
CA ILE A 445 -2.43 -18.84 -11.93
C ILE A 445 -1.61 -18.16 -10.85
N CYS A 446 -1.84 -18.53 -9.60
CA CYS A 446 -0.99 -18.06 -8.51
C CYS A 446 -0.93 -19.03 -7.34
N GLY A 447 0.26 -19.07 -6.68
CA GLY A 447 0.54 -19.86 -5.49
C GLY A 447 1.32 -19.03 -4.47
N ILE A 448 0.70 -17.94 -4.00
CA ILE A 448 1.24 -17.01 -3.01
C ILE A 448 0.37 -16.96 -1.76
N ALA A 449 0.92 -16.47 -0.66
CA ALA A 449 0.25 -16.41 0.64
C ALA A 449 -1.05 -15.56 0.64
N ASN A 450 -1.14 -14.50 -0.17
CA ASN A 450 -2.34 -13.68 -0.31
C ASN A 450 -2.76 -13.54 -1.78
N PRO A 451 -3.46 -14.54 -2.36
CA PRO A 451 -3.88 -14.53 -3.75
C PRO A 451 -4.92 -13.44 -4.05
N ASN A 452 -5.77 -13.10 -3.08
CA ASN A 452 -6.85 -12.12 -3.27
C ASN A 452 -6.33 -10.74 -3.71
N ARG A 453 -5.15 -10.35 -3.24
CA ARG A 453 -4.53 -9.08 -3.65
C ARG A 453 -4.19 -9.08 -5.13
N PHE A 454 -3.60 -10.17 -5.64
CA PHE A 454 -3.27 -10.31 -7.06
C PHE A 454 -4.54 -10.38 -7.93
N ILE A 455 -5.55 -11.14 -7.49
CA ILE A 455 -6.84 -11.25 -8.16
C ILE A 455 -7.54 -9.87 -8.22
N SER A 456 -7.54 -9.12 -7.13
CA SER A 456 -8.10 -7.78 -7.09
C SER A 456 -7.37 -6.83 -8.04
N THR A 457 -6.04 -6.90 -8.10
CA THR A 457 -5.25 -6.14 -9.06
C THR A 457 -5.61 -6.53 -10.50
N ALA A 458 -5.68 -7.84 -10.82
CA ALA A 458 -6.05 -8.30 -12.15
C ALA A 458 -7.45 -7.82 -12.58
N LYS A 459 -8.41 -7.81 -11.66
CA LYS A 459 -9.76 -7.28 -11.88
C LYS A 459 -9.76 -5.77 -12.11
N SER A 460 -9.02 -5.02 -11.30
CA SER A 460 -8.98 -3.54 -11.39
C SER A 460 -8.41 -3.02 -12.70
N ILE A 461 -7.57 -3.81 -13.37
CA ILE A 461 -6.99 -3.50 -14.68
C ILE A 461 -7.82 -4.05 -15.86
N GLY A 462 -8.98 -4.66 -15.56
CA GLY A 462 -9.91 -5.14 -16.58
C GLY A 462 -9.51 -6.44 -17.26
N LEU A 463 -8.72 -7.32 -16.63
CA LEU A 463 -8.49 -8.66 -17.12
C LEU A 463 -9.73 -9.53 -16.92
N ILE A 464 -10.05 -10.33 -17.95
CA ILE A 464 -11.07 -11.37 -17.94
C ILE A 464 -10.33 -12.71 -17.89
N PHE A 465 -10.55 -13.51 -16.85
CA PHE A 465 -9.72 -14.68 -16.64
C PHE A 465 -10.44 -15.87 -16.02
N ASP A 466 -9.98 -17.07 -16.41
CA ASP A 466 -10.20 -18.30 -15.66
C ASP A 466 -9.06 -18.42 -14.65
N GLU A 467 -9.34 -18.74 -13.39
CA GLU A 467 -8.33 -18.74 -12.32
C GLU A 467 -8.06 -20.13 -11.75
N ARG A 468 -6.77 -20.39 -11.44
CA ARG A 468 -6.33 -21.52 -10.61
C ARG A 468 -5.46 -21.01 -9.48
N ILE A 469 -5.91 -21.21 -8.25
CA ILE A 469 -5.24 -20.75 -7.04
C ILE A 469 -4.67 -21.94 -6.31
N PHE A 470 -3.39 -21.86 -5.96
CA PHE A 470 -2.65 -22.89 -5.26
C PHE A 470 -2.16 -22.38 -3.90
N GLY A 471 -1.77 -23.30 -3.03
CA GLY A 471 -1.14 -22.94 -1.75
C GLY A 471 0.19 -22.21 -1.94
N ASP A 472 0.60 -21.43 -0.91
CA ASP A 472 1.87 -20.67 -0.96
C ASP A 472 3.08 -21.58 -1.21
N HIS A 473 3.93 -21.18 -2.16
CA HIS A 473 5.08 -21.94 -2.66
C HIS A 473 4.71 -23.27 -3.34
N HIS A 474 3.58 -23.35 -4.03
CA HIS A 474 3.20 -24.53 -4.82
C HIS A 474 4.29 -24.93 -5.83
N ILE A 475 4.54 -26.21 -5.97
CA ILE A 475 5.46 -26.76 -6.97
C ILE A 475 4.61 -27.12 -8.19
N TYR A 476 4.70 -26.29 -9.23
CA TYR A 476 3.89 -26.45 -10.44
C TYR A 476 4.26 -27.71 -11.21
N ARG A 477 3.24 -28.36 -11.74
CA ARG A 477 3.31 -29.50 -12.66
C ARG A 477 2.68 -29.12 -14.00
N LYS A 478 2.92 -29.90 -15.02
CA LYS A 478 2.37 -29.65 -16.36
C LYS A 478 0.83 -29.62 -16.36
N GLU A 479 0.21 -30.44 -15.54
CA GLU A 479 -1.25 -30.55 -15.39
C GLU A 479 -1.87 -29.27 -14.82
N ASP A 480 -1.14 -28.55 -13.99
CA ASP A 480 -1.59 -27.28 -13.37
C ASP A 480 -1.73 -26.15 -14.40
N LEU A 481 -1.06 -26.27 -15.55
CA LEU A 481 -0.99 -25.26 -16.61
C LEU A 481 -1.93 -25.52 -17.78
N ILE A 482 -2.67 -26.65 -17.76
CA ILE A 482 -3.57 -27.05 -18.84
C ILE A 482 -4.95 -26.44 -18.59
N PHE A 483 -5.35 -25.50 -19.44
CA PHE A 483 -6.70 -24.94 -19.49
C PHE A 483 -7.41 -25.40 -20.77
N ASP A 484 -8.75 -25.43 -20.76
CA ASP A 484 -9.55 -25.84 -21.92
C ASP A 484 -9.49 -24.83 -23.07
N ASN A 485 -8.82 -23.70 -22.86
CA ASN A 485 -8.61 -22.64 -23.83
C ASN A 485 -7.10 -22.40 -24.08
N LYS A 486 -6.78 -21.65 -25.14
CA LYS A 486 -5.40 -21.33 -25.53
C LYS A 486 -4.99 -19.91 -25.13
N ARG A 487 -5.58 -19.35 -24.07
CA ARG A 487 -5.23 -18.01 -23.61
C ARG A 487 -3.84 -17.99 -22.94
N PRO A 488 -3.11 -16.87 -22.99
CA PRO A 488 -1.84 -16.74 -22.28
C PRO A 488 -2.02 -16.91 -20.77
N LEU A 489 -1.00 -17.45 -20.11
CA LEU A 489 -0.96 -17.58 -18.66
C LEU A 489 -0.44 -16.29 -18.03
N VAL A 490 -1.15 -15.80 -17.03
CA VAL A 490 -0.74 -14.63 -16.24
C VAL A 490 -0.53 -15.05 -14.79
N THR A 491 0.59 -14.61 -14.21
CA THR A 491 0.98 -15.00 -12.85
C THR A 491 1.67 -13.87 -12.09
N THR A 492 2.00 -14.13 -10.83
CA THR A 492 2.81 -13.21 -10.02
C THR A 492 4.29 -13.35 -10.35
N GLU A 493 5.08 -12.31 -10.05
CA GLU A 493 6.53 -12.34 -10.24
C GLU A 493 7.20 -13.46 -9.43
N LYS A 494 6.71 -13.76 -8.23
CA LYS A 494 7.20 -14.85 -7.39
C LYS A 494 6.93 -16.23 -8.00
N ASP A 495 5.72 -16.43 -8.53
CA ASP A 495 5.35 -17.68 -9.20
C ASP A 495 6.10 -17.88 -10.51
N ALA A 496 6.36 -16.80 -11.26
CA ALA A 496 7.12 -16.83 -12.49
C ALA A 496 8.50 -17.52 -12.30
N MET A 497 9.17 -17.29 -11.16
CA MET A 497 10.45 -17.93 -10.87
C MET A 497 10.35 -19.46 -10.81
N ARG A 498 9.19 -19.98 -10.38
CA ARG A 498 8.90 -21.43 -10.32
C ARG A 498 8.40 -22.02 -11.64
N LEU A 499 7.95 -21.15 -12.54
CA LEU A 499 7.38 -21.51 -13.83
C LEU A 499 8.39 -21.44 -14.99
N LYS A 500 9.65 -21.03 -14.73
CA LYS A 500 10.68 -20.89 -15.77
C LYS A 500 10.85 -22.12 -16.67
N ASP A 501 10.85 -23.30 -16.08
CA ASP A 501 11.01 -24.57 -16.81
C ASP A 501 9.88 -24.84 -17.82
N PHE A 502 8.72 -24.20 -17.64
CA PHE A 502 7.55 -24.34 -18.52
C PHE A 502 7.45 -23.25 -19.60
N SER A 503 8.27 -22.21 -19.53
CA SER A 503 8.20 -21.05 -20.43
C SER A 503 8.46 -21.37 -21.91
N SER A 504 9.10 -22.50 -22.21
CA SER A 504 9.28 -22.99 -23.58
C SER A 504 8.00 -23.48 -24.25
N ASN A 505 7.05 -24.01 -23.45
CA ASN A 505 5.85 -24.68 -23.93
C ASN A 505 4.57 -23.84 -23.77
N TYR A 506 4.61 -22.81 -22.92
CA TYR A 506 3.47 -21.96 -22.59
C TYR A 506 3.86 -20.49 -22.76
N GLU A 507 2.93 -19.67 -23.22
CA GLU A 507 3.07 -18.23 -23.20
C GLU A 507 2.71 -17.74 -21.78
N ILE A 508 3.74 -17.38 -21.01
CA ILE A 508 3.59 -16.99 -19.60
C ILE A 508 4.05 -15.53 -19.45
N TRP A 509 3.15 -14.75 -18.86
CA TRP A 509 3.41 -13.36 -18.50
C TRP A 509 3.30 -13.20 -16.99
N TYR A 510 4.12 -12.36 -16.42
CA TYR A 510 3.97 -12.00 -15.02
C TYR A 510 3.90 -10.49 -14.85
N LEU A 511 3.16 -10.10 -13.82
CA LEU A 511 3.02 -8.71 -13.43
C LEU A 511 4.16 -8.36 -12.48
N ARG A 512 5.06 -7.49 -12.92
CA ARG A 512 6.08 -6.89 -12.06
C ARG A 512 5.46 -5.79 -11.23
N THR A 513 5.81 -5.76 -9.95
CA THR A 513 5.33 -4.74 -9.02
C THR A 513 6.50 -3.96 -8.43
N VAL A 514 6.26 -2.68 -8.17
CA VAL A 514 7.17 -1.80 -7.44
C VAL A 514 6.54 -1.40 -6.12
N SER A 515 7.38 -0.99 -5.18
CA SER A 515 6.96 -0.53 -3.87
C SER A 515 7.09 0.99 -3.80
N TYR A 516 5.98 1.70 -3.64
CA TYR A 516 5.98 3.13 -3.37
C TYR A 516 5.82 3.37 -1.89
N THR A 517 6.79 4.10 -1.30
CA THR A 517 6.81 4.38 0.13
C THR A 517 6.21 5.75 0.41
N HIS A 518 5.24 5.79 1.31
CA HIS A 518 4.60 7.01 1.80
C HIS A 518 5.08 7.28 3.23
N LEU A 519 6.12 8.11 3.36
CA LEU A 519 6.71 8.48 4.64
C LEU A 519 6.09 9.77 5.17
N ARG A 520 5.98 9.90 6.49
CA ARG A 520 5.64 11.17 7.14
C ARG A 520 6.76 12.18 6.87
N ALA A 521 6.40 13.48 6.86
CA ALA A 521 7.22 14.59 6.37
C ALA A 521 8.65 14.75 7.00
N HIS A 522 9.00 13.96 8.01
CA HIS A 522 10.31 13.99 8.67
C HIS A 522 11.11 12.67 8.53
N GLU A 523 10.57 11.67 7.86
CA GLU A 523 11.24 10.40 7.64
C GLU A 523 11.44 10.20 6.14
N THR A 524 12.66 10.30 5.66
CA THR A 524 13.00 10.01 4.25
C THR A 524 13.91 8.80 4.19
N VAL A 525 13.90 8.09 3.06
CA VAL A 525 14.85 7.00 2.78
C VAL A 525 16.30 7.49 2.92
N MET A 526 16.55 8.79 2.77
CA MET A 526 17.86 9.42 3.05
C MET A 526 18.31 9.29 4.51
N ASN A 527 17.43 9.02 5.47
CA ASN A 527 17.83 8.77 6.86
C ASN A 527 18.36 7.33 7.06
N VAL A 528 18.27 6.49 6.04
CA VAL A 528 18.79 5.11 6.02
C VAL A 528 20.27 5.08 5.63
N VAL A 529 20.76 6.14 5.01
CA VAL A 529 22.14 6.36 4.56
C VAL A 529 22.77 7.48 5.37
#